data_d986b059855411716cc8cf2c1510c44d
#
_entry.id   d986b059855411716cc8cf2c1510c44d
#
_cell.length_a   1.000
_cell.length_b   1.000
_cell.length_c   1.000
_cell.angle_alpha   90.00
_cell.angle_beta   90.00
_cell.angle_gamma   90.00
#
_symmetry.space_group_name_H-M   'P 1'
#
loop_
_entity.id
_entity.type
_entity.pdbx_description
1 polymer ?
#
loop_
_entity_poly.entity_id
_entity_poly.type
_entity_poly.pdbx_seq_one_letter_code
_entity_poly.pdbx_strand_id
1 'polypeptide(L)'
;MTQLRGQIGRVAPYFRTAMLTGEPGSGEEAAAHTLHQLSPRCQHPFLELTLSRAQAHANTRSFFESVVHSGMIYLPNPGRLPQIIQNDLLRLLRDRGSQAPRIVAFAERGLRQLVTTGGLSSDLADALGALRITLPSVRERREDIPQLLNQILLELAERTETSRPELAPDLIAAALKQPWQGNFTRLYSVAEGLMQFADKQLLHVEDIEAVLGTLPRVRSDAHPEARMLSLDDVIQEHIRSVLFACHGNKLRTAEILGISRSTLYRMLETHGPAPLTASSARRRMTTSHPLLA
;
A
#
# COMPACT_ATOMS: atom_id res chain seq x y z
N MET A 1 12.99 -13.81 6.16
CA MET A 1 11.76 -14.17 6.97
C MET A 1 12.03 -14.99 8.23
N THR A 2 13.04 -15.82 8.31
CA THR A 2 13.32 -16.69 9.48
C THR A 2 13.49 -15.91 10.80
N GLN A 3 14.21 -14.78 10.78
CA GLN A 3 14.40 -13.93 11.96
C GLN A 3 13.08 -13.32 12.45
N LEU A 4 12.25 -12.78 11.55
CA LEU A 4 10.95 -12.18 11.90
C LEU A 4 10.00 -13.22 12.48
N ARG A 5 9.90 -14.40 11.85
CA ARG A 5 9.09 -15.52 12.38
C ARG A 5 9.58 -15.94 13.77
N GLY A 6 10.90 -16.04 13.97
CA GLY A 6 11.48 -16.33 15.26
C GLY A 6 11.19 -15.24 16.32
N GLN A 7 11.21 -13.96 15.93
CA GLN A 7 10.83 -12.86 16.81
C GLN A 7 9.35 -12.93 17.19
N ILE A 8 8.45 -13.09 16.20
CA ILE A 8 7.01 -13.23 16.42
C ILE A 8 6.73 -14.41 17.35
N GLY A 9 7.32 -15.59 17.09
CA GLY A 9 7.11 -16.78 17.92
C GLY A 9 7.52 -16.60 19.39
N ARG A 10 8.62 -15.87 19.64
CA ARG A 10 9.08 -15.59 21.01
C ARG A 10 8.18 -14.63 21.77
N VAL A 11 7.59 -13.63 21.10
CA VAL A 11 6.80 -12.57 21.78
C VAL A 11 5.32 -12.88 21.83
N ALA A 12 4.80 -13.66 20.88
CA ALA A 12 3.38 -13.97 20.76
C ALA A 12 2.73 -14.52 22.05
N PRO A 13 3.35 -15.36 22.86
CA PRO A 13 2.75 -15.82 24.11
C PRO A 13 2.57 -14.72 25.17
N TYR A 14 3.42 -13.70 25.17
CA TYR A 14 3.59 -12.78 26.30
C TYR A 14 3.11 -11.35 26.05
N PHE A 15 3.08 -10.86 24.80
CA PHE A 15 2.76 -9.47 24.52
C PHE A 15 1.31 -9.14 24.88
N ARG A 16 1.06 -7.91 25.26
CA ARG A 16 -0.28 -7.35 25.43
C ARG A 16 -0.59 -6.37 24.30
N THR A 17 0.37 -5.53 23.98
CA THR A 17 0.32 -4.60 22.85
C THR A 17 1.55 -4.79 22.00
N ALA A 18 1.39 -4.68 20.68
CA ALA A 18 2.50 -4.69 19.74
C ALA A 18 2.26 -3.67 18.63
N MET A 19 3.33 -2.96 18.28
CA MET A 19 3.35 -2.06 17.14
C MET A 19 4.14 -2.69 16.02
N LEU A 20 3.48 -2.91 14.90
CA LEU A 20 4.10 -3.26 13.62
C LEU A 20 4.48 -1.96 12.92
N THR A 21 5.70 -1.88 12.43
CA THR A 21 6.22 -0.74 11.65
C THR A 21 6.83 -1.24 10.35
N GLY A 22 6.67 -0.50 9.29
CA GLY A 22 7.18 -0.87 7.96
C GLY A 22 6.46 -0.10 6.86
N GLU A 23 6.79 -0.41 5.63
CA GLU A 23 6.04 0.14 4.50
C GLU A 23 4.69 -0.56 4.36
N PRO A 24 3.65 0.16 3.89
CA PRO A 24 2.35 -0.45 3.60
C PRO A 24 2.49 -1.63 2.65
N GLY A 25 1.72 -2.69 2.91
CA GLY A 25 1.76 -3.91 2.14
C GLY A 25 2.97 -4.80 2.42
N SER A 26 3.77 -4.54 3.48
CA SER A 26 4.91 -5.39 3.86
C SER A 26 4.50 -6.74 4.48
N GLY A 27 3.19 -6.97 4.68
CA GLY A 27 2.61 -8.17 5.28
C GLY A 27 2.18 -7.95 6.73
N GLU A 28 1.76 -6.73 7.05
CA GLU A 28 1.33 -6.30 8.38
C GLU A 28 0.14 -7.10 8.89
N GLU A 29 -0.85 -7.35 8.03
CA GLU A 29 -2.01 -8.15 8.39
C GLU A 29 -1.63 -9.61 8.65
N ALA A 30 -0.82 -10.20 7.78
CA ALA A 30 -0.32 -11.56 7.96
C ALA A 30 0.52 -11.71 9.25
N ALA A 31 1.32 -10.69 9.59
CA ALA A 31 2.07 -10.66 10.84
C ALA A 31 1.14 -10.56 12.06
N ALA A 32 0.07 -9.76 11.99
CA ALA A 32 -0.93 -9.65 13.05
C ALA A 32 -1.69 -10.98 13.23
N HIS A 33 -2.10 -11.62 12.14
CA HIS A 33 -2.71 -12.95 12.18
C HIS A 33 -1.77 -14.01 12.79
N THR A 34 -0.49 -13.99 12.42
CA THR A 34 0.50 -14.92 12.99
C THR A 34 0.68 -14.70 14.49
N LEU A 35 0.74 -13.43 14.94
CA LEU A 35 0.77 -13.10 16.38
C LEU A 35 -0.48 -13.62 17.10
N HIS A 36 -1.65 -13.51 16.47
CA HIS A 36 -2.89 -14.04 17.03
C HIS A 36 -2.86 -15.56 17.15
N GLN A 37 -2.53 -16.26 16.06
CA GLN A 37 -2.48 -17.73 16.03
C GLN A 37 -1.53 -18.32 17.08
N LEU A 38 -0.40 -17.65 17.34
CA LEU A 38 0.59 -18.07 18.32
C LEU A 38 0.32 -17.53 19.73
N SER A 39 -0.74 -16.76 19.91
CA SER A 39 -1.12 -16.19 21.21
C SER A 39 -1.95 -17.17 22.04
N PRO A 40 -1.98 -17.05 23.38
CA PRO A 40 -2.84 -17.85 24.23
C PRO A 40 -4.34 -17.66 23.98
N ARG A 41 -4.73 -16.65 23.22
CA ARG A 41 -6.12 -16.34 22.88
C ARG A 41 -6.47 -16.63 21.42
N CYS A 42 -5.73 -17.50 20.77
CA CYS A 42 -5.95 -17.87 19.35
C CYS A 42 -7.34 -18.48 19.08
N GLN A 43 -8.01 -19.03 20.10
CA GLN A 43 -9.36 -19.59 19.98
C GLN A 43 -10.47 -18.51 20.00
N HIS A 44 -10.14 -17.27 20.35
CA HIS A 44 -11.09 -16.17 20.35
C HIS A 44 -11.02 -15.40 19.04
N PRO A 45 -12.07 -14.66 18.64
CA PRO A 45 -12.09 -13.95 17.36
C PRO A 45 -10.93 -12.94 17.18
N PHE A 46 -10.38 -12.88 15.97
CA PHE A 46 -9.52 -11.80 15.49
C PHE A 46 -10.41 -10.67 14.97
N LEU A 47 -10.25 -9.47 15.51
CA LEU A 47 -11.04 -8.30 15.15
C LEU A 47 -10.15 -7.26 14.48
N GLU A 48 -10.38 -6.99 13.22
CA GLU A 48 -9.80 -5.84 12.54
C GLU A 48 -10.67 -4.60 12.78
N LEU A 49 -10.08 -3.54 13.34
CA LEU A 49 -10.75 -2.28 13.62
C LEU A 49 -10.33 -1.21 12.61
N THR A 50 -11.05 -1.14 11.51
CA THR A 50 -10.91 -0.09 10.49
C THR A 50 -11.67 1.18 10.87
N LEU A 51 -11.38 2.30 10.19
CA LEU A 51 -12.09 3.57 10.40
C LEU A 51 -13.61 3.43 10.19
N SER A 52 -14.05 2.75 9.14
CA SER A 52 -15.47 2.51 8.84
C SER A 52 -16.16 1.73 9.96
N ARG A 53 -15.52 0.71 10.48
CA ARG A 53 -16.02 -0.07 11.62
C ARG A 53 -16.05 0.76 12.90
N ALA A 54 -15.01 1.54 13.16
CA ALA A 54 -14.93 2.44 14.30
C ALA A 54 -16.04 3.50 14.27
N GLN A 55 -16.34 4.07 13.11
CA GLN A 55 -17.42 5.05 12.93
C GLN A 55 -18.82 4.43 13.11
N ALA A 56 -19.04 3.24 12.59
CA ALA A 56 -20.30 2.52 12.77
C ALA A 56 -20.60 2.21 14.24
N HIS A 57 -19.56 2.03 15.05
CA HIS A 57 -19.68 1.67 16.46
C HIS A 57 -19.45 2.83 17.45
N ALA A 58 -19.05 4.02 16.98
CA ALA A 58 -18.71 5.17 17.83
C ALA A 58 -19.83 5.62 18.78
N ASN A 59 -21.07 5.19 18.54
CA ASN A 59 -22.24 5.57 19.34
C ASN A 59 -22.89 4.40 20.10
N THR A 60 -22.28 3.22 20.17
CA THR A 60 -22.94 2.03 20.67
C THR A 60 -22.17 1.31 21.78
N ARG A 61 -22.86 1.03 22.87
CA ARG A 61 -22.46 0.10 23.93
C ARG A 61 -22.01 -1.27 23.37
N SER A 62 -22.53 -1.62 22.20
CA SER A 62 -22.22 -2.80 21.38
C SER A 62 -20.75 -2.90 20.94
N PHE A 63 -20.02 -1.79 20.80
CA PHE A 63 -18.58 -1.85 20.46
C PHE A 63 -17.78 -2.54 21.57
N PHE A 64 -17.99 -2.12 22.82
CA PHE A 64 -17.30 -2.71 23.96
C PHE A 64 -17.59 -4.22 24.10
N GLU A 65 -18.82 -4.63 23.90
CA GLU A 65 -19.22 -6.03 24.00
C GLU A 65 -18.55 -6.90 22.93
N SER A 66 -18.49 -6.41 21.69
CA SER A 66 -17.82 -7.14 20.60
C SER A 66 -16.31 -7.22 20.77
N VAL A 67 -15.71 -6.17 21.33
CA VAL A 67 -14.25 -6.04 21.49
C VAL A 67 -13.73 -6.82 22.69
N VAL A 68 -14.46 -6.83 23.82
CA VAL A 68 -14.05 -7.53 25.04
C VAL A 68 -13.93 -9.05 24.84
N HIS A 69 -14.77 -9.62 23.99
CA HIS A 69 -14.75 -11.06 23.70
C HIS A 69 -13.74 -11.47 22.64
N SER A 70 -13.08 -10.51 21.96
CA SER A 70 -12.07 -10.82 20.97
C SER A 70 -10.76 -11.32 21.61
N GLY A 71 -10.04 -12.16 20.88
CA GLY A 71 -8.70 -12.60 21.29
C GLY A 71 -7.66 -11.54 20.99
N MET A 72 -7.85 -10.85 19.85
CA MET A 72 -6.96 -9.81 19.36
C MET A 72 -7.73 -8.74 18.60
N ILE A 73 -7.29 -7.50 18.77
CA ILE A 73 -7.73 -6.34 18.00
C ILE A 73 -6.55 -5.89 17.14
N TYR A 74 -6.74 -5.86 15.84
CA TYR A 74 -5.78 -5.31 14.89
C TYR A 74 -6.21 -3.90 14.46
N LEU A 75 -5.30 -2.95 14.57
CA LEU A 75 -5.48 -1.54 14.22
C LEU A 75 -4.59 -1.22 13.01
N PRO A 76 -5.10 -1.33 11.77
CA PRO A 76 -4.28 -1.07 10.56
C PRO A 76 -3.85 0.40 10.44
N ASN A 77 -4.54 1.32 11.11
CA ASN A 77 -4.21 2.74 11.08
C ASN A 77 -4.72 3.45 12.34
N PRO A 78 -4.02 3.33 13.49
CA PRO A 78 -4.48 3.86 14.77
C PRO A 78 -4.66 5.40 14.77
N GLY A 79 -3.90 6.12 13.93
CA GLY A 79 -3.98 7.58 13.81
C GLY A 79 -5.25 8.11 13.12
N ARG A 80 -6.07 7.24 12.54
CA ARG A 80 -7.36 7.62 11.93
C ARG A 80 -8.57 7.30 12.81
N LEU A 81 -8.35 6.72 13.97
CA LEU A 81 -9.44 6.35 14.88
C LEU A 81 -10.03 7.60 15.56
N PRO A 82 -11.36 7.70 15.66
CA PRO A 82 -12.01 8.76 16.44
C PRO A 82 -11.51 8.76 17.91
N GLN A 83 -11.41 9.95 18.50
CA GLN A 83 -10.90 10.11 19.87
C GLN A 83 -11.68 9.28 20.91
N ILE A 84 -12.98 9.11 20.71
CA ILE A 84 -13.81 8.29 21.58
C ILE A 84 -13.35 6.83 21.60
N ILE A 85 -13.02 6.28 20.42
CA ILE A 85 -12.53 4.91 20.28
C ILE A 85 -11.11 4.78 20.86
N GLN A 86 -10.26 5.80 20.70
CA GLN A 86 -8.93 5.81 21.31
C GLN A 86 -9.03 5.76 22.85
N ASN A 87 -9.96 6.50 23.43
CA ASN A 87 -10.21 6.48 24.87
C ASN A 87 -10.74 5.11 25.35
N ASP A 88 -11.59 4.48 24.55
CA ASP A 88 -12.13 3.17 24.86
C ASP A 88 -11.05 2.09 24.78
N LEU A 89 -10.16 2.14 23.80
CA LEU A 89 -8.99 1.27 23.72
C LEU A 89 -8.06 1.46 24.94
N LEU A 90 -7.86 2.71 25.39
CA LEU A 90 -7.09 2.99 26.62
C LEU A 90 -7.74 2.38 27.86
N ARG A 91 -9.07 2.42 27.97
CA ARG A 91 -9.79 1.76 29.07
C ARG A 91 -9.57 0.26 29.06
N LEU A 92 -9.68 -0.38 27.88
CA LEU A 92 -9.39 -1.81 27.71
C LEU A 92 -7.95 -2.17 28.09
N LEU A 93 -6.99 -1.30 27.78
CA LEU A 93 -5.57 -1.52 28.12
C LEU A 93 -5.28 -1.34 29.62
N ARG A 94 -6.06 -0.54 30.34
CA ARG A 94 -5.98 -0.38 31.81
C ARG A 94 -6.55 -1.59 32.55
N ASP A 95 -7.50 -2.27 31.94
CA ASP A 95 -7.97 -3.55 32.50
C ASP A 95 -6.87 -4.60 32.34
N ARG A 96 -6.30 -5.02 33.49
CA ARG A 96 -5.21 -6.01 33.56
C ARG A 96 -5.71 -7.44 33.65
N GLY A 97 -6.98 -7.69 33.45
CA GLY A 97 -7.58 -9.03 33.49
C GLY A 97 -6.94 -9.95 32.42
N SER A 98 -6.81 -11.22 32.73
CA SER A 98 -6.29 -12.24 31.80
C SER A 98 -7.19 -12.41 30.58
N GLN A 99 -8.41 -11.93 30.65
CA GLN A 99 -9.43 -11.98 29.59
C GLN A 99 -9.39 -10.78 28.63
N ALA A 100 -8.59 -9.75 28.90
CA ALA A 100 -8.53 -8.59 28.05
C ALA A 100 -7.91 -8.95 26.68
N PRO A 101 -8.46 -8.42 25.55
CA PRO A 101 -7.93 -8.67 24.23
C PRO A 101 -6.51 -8.12 24.07
N ARG A 102 -5.73 -8.72 23.18
CA ARG A 102 -4.43 -8.20 22.77
C ARG A 102 -4.61 -7.18 21.68
N ILE A 103 -3.75 -6.17 21.62
CA ILE A 103 -3.85 -5.13 20.61
C ILE A 103 -2.58 -5.11 19.78
N VAL A 104 -2.74 -5.24 18.47
CA VAL A 104 -1.67 -5.08 17.48
C VAL A 104 -2.02 -3.88 16.62
N ALA A 105 -1.12 -2.92 16.50
CA ALA A 105 -1.31 -1.76 15.65
C ALA A 105 -0.24 -1.74 14.56
N PHE A 106 -0.59 -1.22 13.40
CA PHE A 106 0.36 -0.92 12.32
C PHE A 106 0.38 0.57 12.05
N ALA A 107 1.58 1.13 11.92
CA ALA A 107 1.78 2.49 11.46
C ALA A 107 3.00 2.57 10.56
N GLU A 108 2.78 3.08 9.34
CA GLU A 108 3.84 3.41 8.40
C GLU A 108 4.78 4.47 9.00
N ARG A 109 4.20 5.49 9.60
CA ARG A 109 4.90 6.57 10.29
C ARG A 109 5.00 6.25 11.77
N GLY A 110 6.15 6.59 12.37
CA GLY A 110 6.35 6.33 13.79
C GLY A 110 5.27 6.98 14.67
N LEU A 111 4.96 6.36 15.82
CA LEU A 111 3.93 6.83 16.76
C LEU A 111 4.10 8.31 17.14
N ARG A 112 5.33 8.78 17.28
CA ARG A 112 5.62 10.20 17.61
C ARG A 112 5.03 11.16 16.57
N GLN A 113 5.13 10.83 15.29
CA GLN A 113 4.58 11.67 14.23
C GLN A 113 3.05 11.68 14.26
N LEU A 114 2.40 10.54 14.56
CA LEU A 114 0.96 10.49 14.73
C LEU A 114 0.47 11.32 15.91
N VAL A 115 1.24 11.40 17.00
CA VAL A 115 0.95 12.25 18.15
C VAL A 115 1.11 13.73 17.78
N THR A 116 2.22 14.11 17.13
CA THR A 116 2.47 15.52 16.74
C THR A 116 1.45 16.05 15.75
N THR A 117 0.92 15.21 14.88
CA THR A 117 -0.16 15.58 13.94
C THR A 117 -1.56 15.55 14.56
N GLY A 118 -1.68 15.20 15.85
CA GLY A 118 -2.97 15.12 16.55
C GLY A 118 -3.83 13.91 16.16
N GLY A 119 -3.31 12.99 15.35
CA GLY A 119 -4.05 11.79 14.95
C GLY A 119 -4.12 10.72 16.04
N LEU A 120 -3.19 10.73 16.99
CA LEU A 120 -3.13 9.75 18.07
C LEU A 120 -2.86 10.43 19.42
N SER A 121 -3.56 10.01 20.48
CA SER A 121 -3.29 10.51 21.82
C SER A 121 -1.94 9.96 22.33
N SER A 122 -1.21 10.77 23.10
CA SER A 122 0.08 10.37 23.70
C SER A 122 -0.04 9.10 24.52
N ASP A 123 -1.08 9.02 25.36
CA ASP A 123 -1.31 7.87 26.26
C ASP A 123 -1.50 6.57 25.47
N LEU A 124 -2.25 6.63 24.34
CA LEU A 124 -2.44 5.45 23.49
C LEU A 124 -1.18 5.10 22.73
N ALA A 125 -0.42 6.11 22.27
CA ALA A 125 0.86 5.89 21.62
C ALA A 125 1.87 5.19 22.54
N ASP A 126 1.95 5.61 23.79
CA ASP A 126 2.82 5.00 24.79
C ASP A 126 2.39 3.55 25.10
N ALA A 127 1.08 3.33 25.26
CA ALA A 127 0.55 2.01 25.50
C ALA A 127 0.79 1.04 24.32
N LEU A 128 0.67 1.50 23.07
CA LEU A 128 0.92 0.70 21.86
C LEU A 128 2.41 0.49 21.59
N GLY A 129 3.26 1.40 22.04
CA GLY A 129 4.70 1.40 21.78
C GLY A 129 5.54 0.42 22.60
N ALA A 130 4.92 -0.37 23.49
CA ALA A 130 5.64 -1.26 24.42
C ALA A 130 6.48 -2.34 23.72
N LEU A 131 5.96 -2.93 22.65
CA LEU A 131 6.68 -3.88 21.80
C LEU A 131 6.67 -3.37 20.37
N ARG A 132 7.84 -3.33 19.71
CA ARG A 132 7.97 -2.94 18.30
C ARG A 132 8.51 -4.09 17.48
N ILE A 133 7.86 -4.33 16.35
CA ILE A 133 8.27 -5.33 15.36
C ILE A 133 8.36 -4.60 14.01
N THR A 134 9.55 -4.56 13.42
CA THR A 134 9.76 -3.96 12.11
C THR A 134 9.59 -5.01 11.03
N LEU A 135 8.70 -4.72 10.08
CA LEU A 135 8.44 -5.56 8.92
C LEU A 135 9.36 -5.13 7.78
N PRO A 136 10.21 -6.02 7.26
CA PRO A 136 11.05 -5.70 6.13
C PRO A 136 10.21 -5.58 4.85
N SER A 137 10.54 -4.61 4.02
CA SER A 137 9.95 -4.47 2.68
C SER A 137 10.31 -5.66 1.77
N VAL A 138 9.55 -5.86 0.70
CA VAL A 138 9.81 -6.94 -0.26
C VAL A 138 11.21 -6.78 -0.89
N ARG A 139 11.66 -5.54 -1.15
CA ARG A 139 12.97 -5.28 -1.73
C ARG A 139 14.15 -5.58 -0.79
N GLU A 140 13.93 -5.61 0.54
CA GLU A 140 14.92 -6.02 1.55
C GLU A 140 15.03 -7.53 1.68
N ARG A 141 14.07 -8.28 1.11
CA ARG A 141 14.02 -9.75 1.10
C ARG A 141 13.82 -10.31 -0.31
N ARG A 142 14.61 -9.84 -1.25
CA ARG A 142 14.49 -10.21 -2.68
C ARG A 142 14.55 -11.71 -2.92
N GLU A 143 15.31 -12.43 -2.12
CA GLU A 143 15.42 -13.90 -2.17
C GLU A 143 14.07 -14.62 -1.95
N ASP A 144 13.12 -13.97 -1.23
CA ASP A 144 11.79 -14.53 -1.00
C ASP A 144 10.85 -14.33 -2.21
N ILE A 145 11.15 -13.40 -3.14
CA ILE A 145 10.24 -12.99 -4.24
C ILE A 145 9.80 -14.17 -5.11
N PRO A 146 10.69 -15.09 -5.57
CA PRO A 146 10.27 -16.20 -6.40
C PRO A 146 9.29 -17.14 -5.68
N GLN A 147 9.54 -17.42 -4.40
CA GLN A 147 8.67 -18.24 -3.60
C GLN A 147 7.32 -17.57 -3.36
N LEU A 148 7.32 -16.26 -3.09
CA LEU A 148 6.10 -15.47 -2.88
C LEU A 148 5.24 -15.43 -4.13
N LEU A 149 5.83 -15.16 -5.31
CA LEU A 149 5.12 -15.18 -6.59
C LEU A 149 4.51 -16.55 -6.85
N ASN A 150 5.28 -17.63 -6.66
CA ASN A 150 4.76 -18.97 -6.84
C ASN A 150 3.60 -19.31 -5.89
N GLN A 151 3.67 -18.86 -4.64
CA GLN A 151 2.61 -19.07 -3.66
C GLN A 151 1.34 -18.29 -4.01
N ILE A 152 1.47 -17.02 -4.42
CA ILE A 152 0.33 -16.20 -4.85
C ILE A 152 -0.31 -16.79 -6.11
N LEU A 153 0.48 -17.19 -7.10
CA LEU A 153 -0.03 -17.82 -8.32
C LEU A 153 -0.76 -19.13 -8.04
N LEU A 154 -0.28 -19.93 -7.07
CA LEU A 154 -0.97 -21.15 -6.65
C LEU A 154 -2.32 -20.83 -6.03
N GLU A 155 -2.37 -19.88 -5.09
CA GLU A 155 -3.63 -19.42 -4.47
C GLU A 155 -4.62 -18.87 -5.48
N LEU A 156 -4.14 -18.08 -6.44
CA LEU A 156 -4.97 -17.53 -7.52
C LEU A 156 -5.51 -18.63 -8.44
N ALA A 157 -4.68 -19.60 -8.83
CA ALA A 157 -5.05 -20.72 -9.67
C ALA A 157 -6.13 -21.60 -9.01
N GLU A 158 -5.98 -21.89 -7.71
CA GLU A 158 -6.99 -22.62 -6.93
C GLU A 158 -8.33 -21.86 -6.87
N ARG A 159 -8.29 -20.55 -6.67
CA ARG A 159 -9.48 -19.70 -6.58
C ARG A 159 -10.21 -19.54 -7.91
N THR A 160 -9.48 -19.56 -9.03
CA THR A 160 -10.04 -19.40 -10.38
C THR A 160 -10.26 -20.72 -11.11
N GLU A 161 -9.96 -21.85 -10.46
CA GLU A 161 -10.05 -23.19 -11.05
C GLU A 161 -9.24 -23.33 -12.35
N THR A 162 -8.11 -22.63 -12.43
CA THR A 162 -7.22 -22.64 -13.60
C THR A 162 -5.89 -23.33 -13.26
N SER A 163 -5.13 -23.70 -14.31
CA SER A 163 -3.78 -24.24 -14.10
C SER A 163 -2.82 -23.13 -13.70
N ARG A 164 -1.94 -23.45 -12.74
CA ARG A 164 -0.88 -22.53 -12.33
C ARG A 164 0.20 -22.50 -13.42
N PRO A 165 0.55 -21.34 -14.00
CA PRO A 165 1.68 -21.26 -14.92
C PRO A 165 3.01 -21.37 -14.15
N GLU A 166 4.02 -21.90 -14.81
CA GLU A 166 5.40 -21.94 -14.32
C GLU A 166 6.13 -20.63 -14.65
N LEU A 167 7.08 -20.24 -13.80
CA LEU A 167 7.88 -19.02 -14.00
C LEU A 167 9.23 -19.39 -14.59
N ALA A 168 9.55 -18.89 -15.76
CA ALA A 168 10.85 -19.07 -16.38
C ALA A 168 11.96 -18.31 -15.62
N PRO A 169 13.22 -18.76 -15.67
CA PRO A 169 14.34 -18.11 -14.98
C PRO A 169 14.56 -16.65 -15.35
N ASP A 170 14.28 -16.27 -16.59
CA ASP A 170 14.37 -14.88 -17.10
C ASP A 170 13.32 -13.97 -16.45
N LEU A 171 12.07 -14.46 -16.30
CA LEU A 171 11.01 -13.76 -15.57
C LEU A 171 11.41 -13.55 -14.10
N ILE A 172 11.92 -14.59 -13.45
CA ILE A 172 12.39 -14.50 -12.05
C ILE A 172 13.50 -13.45 -11.94
N ALA A 173 14.46 -13.45 -12.87
CA ALA A 173 15.55 -12.49 -12.89
C ALA A 173 15.04 -11.04 -13.09
N ALA A 174 14.00 -10.84 -13.90
CA ALA A 174 13.33 -9.55 -14.07
C ALA A 174 12.59 -9.12 -12.81
N ALA A 175 11.85 -10.05 -12.16
CA ALA A 175 11.15 -9.80 -10.91
C ALA A 175 12.09 -9.38 -9.78
N LEU A 176 13.26 -9.99 -9.67
CA LEU A 176 14.28 -9.64 -8.67
C LEU A 176 14.84 -8.22 -8.83
N LYS A 177 14.80 -7.66 -10.04
CA LYS A 177 15.29 -6.29 -10.33
C LYS A 177 14.25 -5.21 -10.04
N GLN A 178 12.98 -5.58 -9.89
CA GLN A 178 11.90 -4.61 -9.65
C GLN A 178 12.02 -3.96 -8.25
N PRO A 179 11.69 -2.67 -8.12
CA PRO A 179 11.74 -1.96 -6.84
C PRO A 179 10.62 -2.36 -5.88
N TRP A 180 9.58 -3.02 -6.33
CA TRP A 180 8.41 -3.50 -5.57
C TRP A 180 7.80 -2.46 -4.65
N GLN A 181 7.67 -1.22 -5.12
CA GLN A 181 6.94 -0.18 -4.41
C GLN A 181 5.48 -0.63 -4.22
N GLY A 182 4.99 -0.59 -2.98
CA GLY A 182 3.71 -1.18 -2.60
C GLY A 182 3.80 -2.65 -2.14
N ASN A 183 5.00 -3.19 -2.06
CA ASN A 183 5.33 -4.47 -1.41
C ASN A 183 4.45 -5.64 -1.88
N PHE A 184 3.80 -6.37 -0.95
CA PHE A 184 2.93 -7.50 -1.28
C PHE A 184 1.73 -7.11 -2.12
N THR A 185 1.14 -5.94 -1.88
CA THR A 185 0.00 -5.47 -2.67
C THR A 185 0.39 -5.37 -4.15
N ARG A 186 1.58 -4.85 -4.43
CA ARG A 186 2.10 -4.77 -5.81
C ARG A 186 2.44 -6.14 -6.36
N LEU A 187 3.07 -6.99 -5.55
CA LEU A 187 3.41 -8.36 -5.93
C LEU A 187 2.15 -9.16 -6.31
N TYR A 188 1.11 -9.03 -5.50
CA TYR A 188 -0.18 -9.67 -5.72
C TYR A 188 -0.85 -9.17 -7.01
N SER A 189 -0.90 -7.84 -7.25
CA SER A 189 -1.43 -7.28 -8.49
C SER A 189 -0.66 -7.73 -9.74
N VAL A 190 0.67 -7.88 -9.63
CA VAL A 190 1.47 -8.44 -10.72
C VAL A 190 1.14 -9.90 -10.95
N ALA A 191 1.01 -10.70 -9.89
CA ALA A 191 0.61 -12.10 -10.01
C ALA A 191 -0.80 -12.25 -10.61
N GLU A 192 -1.78 -11.43 -10.21
CA GLU A 192 -3.10 -11.39 -10.85
C GLU A 192 -3.01 -11.05 -12.34
N GLY A 193 -2.16 -10.08 -12.70
CA GLY A 193 -1.92 -9.77 -14.10
C GLY A 193 -1.28 -10.93 -14.88
N LEU A 194 -0.36 -11.67 -14.26
CA LEU A 194 0.25 -12.86 -14.87
C LEU A 194 -0.75 -14.00 -15.09
N MET A 195 -1.78 -14.12 -14.25
CA MET A 195 -2.85 -15.10 -14.45
C MET A 195 -3.66 -14.90 -15.75
N GLN A 196 -3.62 -13.70 -16.35
CA GLN A 196 -4.22 -13.46 -17.68
C GLN A 196 -3.53 -14.26 -18.79
N PHE A 197 -2.32 -14.73 -18.54
CA PHE A 197 -1.54 -15.60 -19.43
C PHE A 197 -1.50 -17.05 -18.95
N ALA A 198 -2.45 -17.48 -18.10
CA ALA A 198 -2.48 -18.84 -17.54
C ALA A 198 -2.61 -19.96 -18.58
N ASP A 199 -3.07 -19.64 -19.80
CA ASP A 199 -3.07 -20.57 -20.94
C ASP A 199 -1.64 -20.98 -21.38
N LYS A 200 -0.64 -20.17 -21.06
CA LYS A 200 0.77 -20.51 -21.25
C LYS A 200 1.23 -21.37 -20.08
N GLN A 201 1.84 -22.51 -20.38
CA GLN A 201 2.43 -23.36 -19.34
C GLN A 201 3.63 -22.70 -18.65
N LEU A 202 4.39 -21.88 -19.38
CA LEU A 202 5.59 -21.19 -18.92
C LEU A 202 5.53 -19.71 -19.27
N LEU A 203 5.74 -18.85 -18.26
CA LEU A 203 5.76 -17.40 -18.39
C LEU A 203 7.18 -16.88 -18.47
N HIS A 204 7.44 -15.95 -19.39
CA HIS A 204 8.72 -15.35 -19.68
C HIS A 204 8.78 -13.86 -19.27
N VAL A 205 9.95 -13.24 -19.42
CA VAL A 205 10.18 -11.84 -19.07
C VAL A 205 9.22 -10.88 -19.78
N GLU A 206 8.82 -11.19 -21.01
CA GLU A 206 7.86 -10.39 -21.79
C GLU A 206 6.48 -10.29 -21.11
N ASP A 207 6.05 -11.37 -20.46
CA ASP A 207 4.77 -11.42 -19.79
C ASP A 207 4.73 -10.51 -18.54
N ILE A 208 5.79 -10.54 -17.72
CA ILE A 208 5.88 -9.65 -16.55
C ILE A 208 6.06 -8.19 -16.97
N GLU A 209 6.82 -7.91 -18.05
CA GLU A 209 6.96 -6.55 -18.57
C GLU A 209 5.64 -6.00 -19.12
N ALA A 210 4.86 -6.82 -19.82
CA ALA A 210 3.52 -6.45 -20.28
C ALA A 210 2.62 -6.08 -19.10
N VAL A 211 2.58 -6.91 -18.03
CA VAL A 211 1.81 -6.63 -16.83
C VAL A 211 2.29 -5.36 -16.12
N LEU A 212 3.60 -5.19 -15.95
CA LEU A 212 4.16 -4.02 -15.28
C LEU A 212 3.87 -2.72 -16.05
N GLY A 213 3.80 -2.80 -17.40
CA GLY A 213 3.46 -1.67 -18.26
C GLY A 213 1.99 -1.23 -18.15
N THR A 214 1.08 -2.14 -17.86
CA THR A 214 -0.35 -1.85 -17.71
C THR A 214 -0.75 -1.38 -16.31
N LEU A 215 -0.02 -1.85 -15.30
CA LEU A 215 -0.31 -1.50 -13.92
C LEU A 215 0.07 -0.04 -13.61
N PRO A 216 -0.78 0.72 -12.90
CA PRO A 216 -0.46 2.07 -12.49
C PRO A 216 0.84 2.07 -11.68
N ARG A 217 1.71 3.04 -11.96
CA ARG A 217 2.93 3.20 -11.16
C ARG A 217 2.54 3.58 -9.75
N VAL A 218 2.93 2.75 -8.78
CA VAL A 218 2.80 3.12 -7.36
C VAL A 218 3.71 4.31 -7.16
N ARG A 219 3.13 5.47 -6.88
CA ARG A 219 3.92 6.64 -6.48
C ARG A 219 4.51 6.34 -5.13
N SER A 220 5.82 6.43 -5.03
CA SER A 220 6.51 6.37 -3.75
C SER A 220 6.17 7.65 -2.98
N ASP A 221 5.21 7.58 -2.07
CA ASP A 221 4.97 8.63 -1.08
C ASP A 221 6.09 8.66 0.00
N ALA A 222 7.20 7.97 -0.27
CA ALA A 222 8.30 7.75 0.65
C ALA A 222 9.18 8.98 0.90
N HIS A 223 8.82 10.18 0.42
CA HIS A 223 9.39 11.43 0.91
C HIS A 223 8.41 12.59 0.68
N PRO A 224 7.62 12.99 1.68
CA PRO A 224 6.87 14.24 1.63
C PRO A 224 7.78 15.48 1.67
N GLU A 225 9.07 15.33 1.91
CA GLU A 225 10.01 16.46 1.94
C GLU A 225 10.48 16.94 0.57
N ALA A 226 10.17 16.23 -0.51
CA ALA A 226 10.78 16.53 -1.81
C ALA A 226 9.90 17.36 -2.77
N ARG A 227 8.64 17.62 -2.47
CA ARG A 227 7.83 18.58 -3.25
C ARG A 227 6.77 19.23 -2.37
N MET A 228 7.04 20.43 -1.93
CA MET A 228 5.97 21.42 -1.75
C MET A 228 5.39 21.67 -3.15
N LEU A 229 4.43 20.83 -3.55
CA LEU A 229 3.67 21.08 -4.76
C LEU A 229 2.91 22.38 -4.51
N SER A 230 2.97 23.31 -5.47
CA SER A 230 2.11 24.47 -5.42
C SER A 230 0.65 24.01 -5.42
N LEU A 231 -0.26 24.81 -4.91
CA LEU A 231 -1.69 24.48 -4.96
C LEU A 231 -2.13 24.18 -6.40
N ASP A 232 -1.57 24.92 -7.35
CA ASP A 232 -1.82 24.73 -8.79
C ASP A 232 -1.39 23.34 -9.28
N ASP A 233 -0.24 22.83 -8.85
CA ASP A 233 0.20 21.48 -9.23
C ASP A 233 -0.75 20.40 -8.69
N VAL A 234 -1.23 20.55 -7.47
CA VAL A 234 -2.18 19.62 -6.84
C VAL A 234 -3.52 19.64 -7.58
N ILE A 235 -4.02 20.81 -7.90
CA ILE A 235 -5.27 20.99 -8.65
C ILE A 235 -5.14 20.35 -10.04
N GLN A 236 -4.04 20.59 -10.74
CA GLN A 236 -3.79 20.04 -12.08
C GLN A 236 -3.72 18.51 -12.07
N GLU A 237 -3.06 17.94 -11.07
CA GLU A 237 -2.96 16.49 -10.94
C GLU A 237 -4.33 15.87 -10.67
N HIS A 238 -5.13 16.50 -9.83
CA HIS A 238 -6.49 16.03 -9.55
C HIS A 238 -7.39 16.12 -10.80
N ILE A 239 -7.31 17.21 -11.56
CA ILE A 239 -8.04 17.36 -12.83
C ILE A 239 -7.65 16.25 -13.81
N ARG A 240 -6.36 15.95 -13.96
CA ARG A 240 -5.88 14.88 -14.85
C ARG A 240 -6.39 13.51 -14.41
N SER A 241 -6.37 13.22 -13.11
CA SER A 241 -6.84 11.96 -12.55
C SER A 241 -8.34 11.75 -12.83
N VAL A 242 -9.16 12.79 -12.63
CA VAL A 242 -10.60 12.71 -12.89
C VAL A 242 -10.89 12.62 -14.40
N LEU A 243 -10.14 13.35 -15.22
CA LEU A 243 -10.27 13.30 -16.69
C LEU A 243 -9.92 11.90 -17.22
N PHE A 244 -8.89 11.28 -16.68
CA PHE A 244 -8.52 9.90 -17.01
C PHE A 244 -9.60 8.91 -16.59
N ALA A 245 -10.13 9.02 -15.36
CA ALA A 245 -11.22 8.20 -14.86
C ALA A 245 -12.51 8.36 -15.68
N CYS A 246 -12.71 9.52 -16.29
CA CYS A 246 -13.81 9.79 -17.21
C CYS A 246 -13.53 9.45 -18.66
N HIS A 247 -12.46 8.70 -18.96
CA HIS A 247 -12.05 8.34 -20.33
C HIS A 247 -11.94 9.54 -21.27
N GLY A 248 -11.45 10.69 -20.78
CA GLY A 248 -11.32 11.92 -21.57
C GLY A 248 -12.61 12.72 -21.75
N ASN A 249 -13.73 12.32 -21.14
CA ASN A 249 -15.00 13.03 -21.23
C ASN A 249 -15.00 14.31 -20.37
N LYS A 250 -14.67 15.45 -21.00
CA LYS A 250 -14.53 16.74 -20.33
C LYS A 250 -15.84 17.25 -19.70
N LEU A 251 -17.00 16.87 -20.27
CA LEU A 251 -18.28 17.24 -19.71
C LEU A 251 -18.48 16.60 -18.33
N ARG A 252 -18.33 15.27 -18.28
CA ARG A 252 -18.47 14.50 -17.06
C ARG A 252 -17.40 14.85 -16.04
N THR A 253 -16.18 15.17 -16.51
CA THR A 253 -15.10 15.65 -15.65
C THR A 253 -15.46 16.97 -14.94
N ALA A 254 -16.00 17.94 -15.67
CA ALA A 254 -16.43 19.22 -15.08
C ALA A 254 -17.54 19.05 -14.05
N GLU A 255 -18.50 18.16 -14.31
CA GLU A 255 -19.58 17.80 -13.37
C GLU A 255 -19.05 17.18 -12.08
N ILE A 256 -18.14 16.18 -12.19
CA ILE A 256 -17.53 15.53 -11.01
C ILE A 256 -16.70 16.50 -10.19
N LEU A 257 -15.95 17.39 -10.86
CA LEU A 257 -15.12 18.39 -10.19
C LEU A 257 -15.91 19.57 -9.63
N GLY A 258 -17.23 19.69 -9.94
CA GLY A 258 -18.08 20.78 -9.49
C GLY A 258 -17.68 22.13 -10.08
N ILE A 259 -17.03 22.19 -11.25
CA ILE A 259 -16.57 23.40 -11.91
C ILE A 259 -17.25 23.60 -13.27
N SER A 260 -17.25 24.87 -13.76
CA SER A 260 -17.77 25.15 -15.10
C SER A 260 -16.88 24.56 -16.18
N ARG A 261 -17.46 24.23 -17.33
CA ARG A 261 -16.71 23.75 -18.51
C ARG A 261 -15.61 24.74 -18.93
N SER A 262 -15.94 26.04 -18.95
CA SER A 262 -14.98 27.10 -19.29
C SER A 262 -13.79 27.12 -18.32
N THR A 263 -14.03 26.91 -17.02
CA THR A 263 -12.98 26.81 -16.01
C THR A 263 -12.09 25.59 -16.25
N LEU A 264 -12.69 24.43 -16.54
CA LEU A 264 -11.93 23.23 -16.87
C LEU A 264 -11.06 23.40 -18.12
N TYR A 265 -11.61 23.97 -19.21
CA TYR A 265 -10.86 24.23 -20.42
C TYR A 265 -9.69 25.18 -20.18
N ARG A 266 -9.92 26.30 -19.46
CA ARG A 266 -8.86 27.25 -19.11
C ARG A 266 -7.75 26.57 -18.29
N MET A 267 -8.09 25.73 -17.33
CA MET A 267 -7.11 24.99 -16.52
C MET A 267 -6.31 23.97 -17.34
N LEU A 268 -6.93 23.35 -18.34
CA LEU A 268 -6.24 22.42 -19.25
C LEU A 268 -5.34 23.14 -20.28
N GLU A 269 -5.68 24.38 -20.70
CA GLU A 269 -4.90 25.17 -21.65
C GLU A 269 -3.70 25.86 -21.00
N THR A 270 -3.84 26.33 -19.77
CA THR A 270 -2.78 27.08 -19.08
C THR A 270 -1.56 26.19 -18.79
N HIS A 271 -1.71 24.86 -18.82
CA HIS A 271 -0.66 23.89 -18.51
C HIS A 271 -0.67 22.71 -19.51
N GLY A 272 -0.95 22.99 -20.79
CA GLY A 272 -0.83 22.03 -21.88
C GLY A 272 0.59 21.44 -21.96
N PRO A 273 0.79 20.24 -22.53
CA PRO A 273 2.12 19.67 -22.68
C PRO A 273 2.99 20.67 -23.44
N ALA A 274 4.18 20.96 -22.89
CA ALA A 274 5.19 21.77 -23.56
C ALA A 274 5.37 21.20 -24.99
N PRO A 275 5.36 22.06 -26.05
CA PRO A 275 5.53 21.58 -27.40
C PRO A 275 6.87 20.85 -27.46
N LEU A 276 6.84 19.61 -27.94
CA LEU A 276 8.05 18.87 -28.29
C LEU A 276 8.78 19.72 -29.34
N THR A 277 9.79 20.47 -28.93
CA THR A 277 10.67 21.16 -29.82
C THR A 277 11.38 20.10 -30.67
N ALA A 278 10.86 19.90 -31.88
CA ALA A 278 11.55 19.17 -32.93
C ALA A 278 12.85 19.92 -33.23
N SER A 279 13.93 19.44 -32.64
CA SER A 279 15.27 19.83 -33.05
C SER A 279 15.49 19.29 -34.46
N SER A 280 15.03 20.06 -35.50
CA SER A 280 15.39 19.85 -36.86
C SER A 280 16.81 20.38 -37.06
N ALA A 281 17.75 19.45 -37.03
CA ALA A 281 19.08 19.68 -37.56
C ALA A 281 18.97 20.02 -39.05
N ARG A 282 18.84 21.29 -39.42
CA ARG A 282 19.16 21.77 -40.76
C ARG A 282 20.67 21.78 -40.92
N ARG A 283 21.23 20.69 -41.43
CA ARG A 283 22.53 20.71 -42.09
C ARG A 283 22.39 21.62 -43.30
N ARG A 284 22.96 22.81 -43.23
CA ARG A 284 23.25 23.62 -44.40
C ARG A 284 24.37 22.92 -45.17
N MET A 285 24.03 22.37 -46.33
CA MET A 285 24.98 22.07 -47.40
C MET A 285 25.46 23.41 -47.99
N THR A 286 26.66 23.80 -47.68
CA THR A 286 27.40 24.81 -48.46
C THR A 286 28.11 24.08 -49.55
N THR A 287 27.59 24.19 -50.77
CA THR A 287 28.29 23.94 -52.01
C THR A 287 29.38 25.01 -52.20
N SER A 288 30.62 24.63 -52.09
CA SER A 288 31.72 25.40 -52.56
C SER A 288 32.28 24.70 -53.81
N HIS A 289 32.09 25.35 -54.90
CA HIS A 289 32.70 25.01 -56.17
C HIS A 289 34.13 25.62 -56.24
N PRO A 290 35.16 24.95 -56.58
CA PRO A 290 36.41 25.58 -56.94
C PRO A 290 36.51 25.73 -58.51
N LEU A 291 36.73 26.96 -58.89
CA LEU A 291 37.21 27.30 -60.21
C LEU A 291 38.75 27.29 -60.22
N LEU A 292 39.28 26.64 -61.25
CA LEU A 292 40.48 26.96 -62.07
C LEU A 292 41.85 27.20 -61.38
N ALA A 293 42.78 26.35 -61.61
CA ALA A 293 43.89 26.46 -62.53
C ALA A 293 44.70 25.17 -62.56
#